data_6938231e366dcfa18d305f75fad96efd
#
_entry.id   6938231e366dcfa18d305f75fad96efd
#
_cell.length_a   1.000
_cell.length_b   1.000
_cell.length_c   1.000
_cell.angle_alpha   90.00
_cell.angle_beta   90.00
_cell.angle_gamma   90.00
#
_symmetry.space_group_name_H-M   'P 1'
#
loop_
_entity.id
_entity.type
_entity.pdbx_description
1 polymer ?
#
loop_
_entity_poly.entity_id
_entity_poly.type
_entity_poly.pdbx_seq_one_letter_code
_entity_poly.pdbx_strand_id
1 'polypeptide(L)'
;VIQSAKAIGCSVVNIGAQDITDGREHLILGLIWQIVRRGLLNSIDLKHHPELYRLLEEGETHEDFLKLPPDQILLRWFNYHLKAAHWHRRVSNFSKDVSDGENYTILLSQIKPDQCDRAPLQQQDLLARAEMILQRADAIGCRKYLTPGSMLAGNPKLNLAFVAHLFNTWPSLEPLQDAPPVEEFDAEGEREARVFTLWLNSLDVQPGVFNLFEDLKDGNILLQSFDK
;
A
#
# COMPACT_ATOMS: atom_id res chain seq x y z
N VAL A 1 -20.95 -11.32 5.74
CA VAL A 1 -19.60 -11.33 5.10
C VAL A 1 -19.60 -10.46 3.83
N ILE A 2 -20.39 -10.80 2.80
CA ILE A 2 -20.41 -10.08 1.50
C ILE A 2 -20.74 -8.60 1.66
N GLN A 3 -21.83 -8.27 2.38
CA GLN A 3 -22.21 -6.88 2.63
C GLN A 3 -21.17 -6.11 3.43
N SER A 4 -20.58 -6.74 4.44
CA SER A 4 -19.50 -6.13 5.23
C SER A 4 -18.25 -5.87 4.38
N ALA A 5 -17.90 -6.80 3.49
CA ALA A 5 -16.79 -6.62 2.57
C ALA A 5 -17.03 -5.46 1.59
N LYS A 6 -18.26 -5.32 1.06
CA LYS A 6 -18.64 -4.16 0.23
C LYS A 6 -18.56 -2.85 1.02
N ALA A 7 -19.05 -2.85 2.26
CA ALA A 7 -19.06 -1.66 3.12
C ALA A 7 -17.64 -1.12 3.40
N ILE A 8 -16.64 -1.99 3.47
CA ILE A 8 -15.23 -1.59 3.58
C ILE A 8 -14.57 -1.35 2.20
N GLY A 9 -15.35 -1.32 1.11
CA GLY A 9 -14.90 -1.00 -0.25
C GLY A 9 -14.18 -2.13 -0.98
N CYS A 10 -14.34 -3.41 -0.58
CA CYS A 10 -13.84 -4.52 -1.39
C CYS A 10 -14.68 -4.71 -2.65
N SER A 11 -14.03 -5.00 -3.76
CA SER A 11 -14.71 -5.40 -5.00
C SER A 11 -15.25 -6.82 -4.86
N VAL A 12 -16.56 -6.95 -4.68
CA VAL A 12 -17.23 -8.24 -4.52
C VAL A 12 -17.95 -8.57 -5.83
N VAL A 13 -17.16 -8.82 -6.87
CA VAL A 13 -17.65 -9.24 -8.19
C VAL A 13 -17.46 -10.74 -8.31
N ASN A 14 -18.47 -11.42 -8.85
CA ASN A 14 -18.46 -12.86 -9.09
C ASN A 14 -18.30 -13.75 -7.84
N ILE A 15 -18.62 -13.24 -6.66
CA ILE A 15 -18.71 -14.03 -5.42
C ILE A 15 -20.00 -13.69 -4.69
N GLY A 16 -20.84 -14.72 -4.45
CA GLY A 16 -22.09 -14.63 -3.71
C GLY A 16 -22.01 -15.33 -2.36
N ALA A 17 -23.09 -15.20 -1.57
CA ALA A 17 -23.20 -15.90 -0.28
C ALA A 17 -23.13 -17.43 -0.46
N GLN A 18 -23.70 -17.95 -1.55
CA GLN A 18 -23.70 -19.38 -1.87
C GLN A 18 -22.28 -19.90 -2.10
N ASP A 19 -21.42 -19.14 -2.80
CA ASP A 19 -20.03 -19.55 -3.06
C ASP A 19 -19.22 -19.72 -1.77
N ILE A 20 -19.52 -18.88 -0.75
CA ILE A 20 -18.91 -19.00 0.58
C ILE A 20 -19.43 -20.24 1.30
N THR A 21 -20.74 -20.49 1.23
CA THR A 21 -21.38 -21.65 1.87
C THR A 21 -20.91 -22.95 1.23
N ASP A 22 -20.77 -22.97 -0.10
CA ASP A 22 -20.28 -24.12 -0.88
C ASP A 22 -18.76 -24.34 -0.73
N GLY A 23 -18.04 -23.46 -0.03
CA GLY A 23 -16.61 -23.60 0.21
C GLY A 23 -15.74 -23.40 -1.03
N ARG A 24 -16.13 -22.52 -1.98
CA ARG A 24 -15.34 -22.24 -3.19
C ARG A 24 -14.04 -21.51 -2.86
N GLU A 25 -12.99 -22.28 -2.56
CA GLU A 25 -11.73 -21.82 -2.01
C GLU A 25 -11.11 -20.62 -2.74
N HIS A 26 -11.02 -20.69 -4.08
CA HIS A 26 -10.38 -19.64 -4.89
C HIS A 26 -11.11 -18.28 -4.80
N LEU A 27 -12.44 -18.28 -4.69
CA LEU A 27 -13.25 -17.07 -4.52
C LEU A 27 -13.12 -16.52 -3.08
N ILE A 28 -13.18 -17.42 -2.11
CA ILE A 28 -13.03 -17.08 -0.68
C ILE A 28 -11.64 -16.48 -0.43
N LEU A 29 -10.58 -17.14 -0.92
CA LEU A 29 -9.20 -16.65 -0.80
C LEU A 29 -9.01 -15.29 -1.51
N GLY A 30 -9.66 -15.10 -2.66
CA GLY A 30 -9.65 -13.82 -3.36
C GLY A 30 -10.27 -12.69 -2.53
N LEU A 31 -11.41 -12.95 -1.88
CA LEU A 31 -12.07 -12.00 -0.99
C LEU A 31 -11.25 -11.72 0.28
N ILE A 32 -10.75 -12.78 0.93
CA ILE A 32 -9.88 -12.64 2.11
C ILE A 32 -8.65 -11.80 1.78
N TRP A 33 -8.04 -12.04 0.61
CA TRP A 33 -6.88 -11.27 0.17
C TRP A 33 -7.21 -9.77 0.02
N GLN A 34 -8.36 -9.43 -0.55
CA GLN A 34 -8.77 -8.02 -0.67
C GLN A 34 -8.93 -7.37 0.70
N ILE A 35 -9.55 -8.08 1.66
CA ILE A 35 -9.75 -7.57 3.04
C ILE A 35 -8.39 -7.35 3.72
N VAL A 36 -7.50 -8.35 3.67
CA VAL A 36 -6.16 -8.27 4.26
C VAL A 36 -5.34 -7.14 3.63
N ARG A 37 -5.30 -7.07 2.28
CA ARG A 37 -4.59 -6.03 1.55
C ARG A 37 -5.08 -4.64 1.95
N ARG A 38 -6.39 -4.45 1.99
CA ARG A 38 -6.99 -3.16 2.38
C ARG A 38 -6.63 -2.79 3.82
N GLY A 39 -6.77 -3.71 4.76
CA GLY A 39 -6.42 -3.47 6.17
C GLY A 39 -4.96 -3.14 6.39
N LEU A 40 -4.06 -3.72 5.60
CA LEU A 40 -2.62 -3.49 5.73
C LEU A 40 -2.14 -2.22 5.02
N LEU A 41 -2.73 -1.86 3.88
CA LEU A 41 -2.25 -0.78 3.02
C LEU A 41 -2.98 0.55 3.23
N ASN A 42 -4.14 0.55 3.87
CA ASN A 42 -4.98 1.74 4.00
C ASN A 42 -4.36 2.90 4.81
N SER A 43 -3.38 2.60 5.66
CA SER A 43 -2.65 3.59 6.46
C SER A 43 -1.28 3.95 5.89
N ILE A 44 -0.91 3.40 4.71
CA ILE A 44 0.41 3.66 4.11
C ILE A 44 0.27 4.85 3.15
N ASP A 45 0.21 6.02 3.71
CA ASP A 45 0.12 7.29 3.01
C ASP A 45 0.80 8.42 3.82
N LEU A 46 0.94 9.58 3.19
CA LEU A 46 1.55 10.76 3.82
C LEU A 46 0.72 11.36 4.95
N LYS A 47 -0.58 11.13 4.99
CA LYS A 47 -1.47 11.64 6.04
C LYS A 47 -1.20 10.92 7.36
N HIS A 48 -1.01 9.59 7.31
CA HIS A 48 -0.73 8.77 8.48
C HIS A 48 0.77 8.72 8.81
N HIS A 49 1.63 8.84 7.78
CA HIS A 49 3.07 8.73 7.88
C HIS A 49 3.77 9.88 7.14
N PRO A 50 3.82 11.11 7.73
CA PRO A 50 4.50 12.25 7.10
C PRO A 50 5.98 12.00 6.78
N GLU A 51 6.63 11.12 7.56
CA GLU A 51 8.02 10.71 7.36
C GLU A 51 8.28 10.02 6.01
N LEU A 52 7.23 9.58 5.32
CA LEU A 52 7.32 9.04 3.96
C LEU A 52 7.85 10.06 2.93
N TYR A 53 7.80 11.36 3.22
CA TYR A 53 8.46 12.38 2.39
C TYR A 53 9.96 12.14 2.19
N ARG A 54 10.61 11.40 3.09
CA ARG A 54 12.01 10.97 2.94
C ARG A 54 12.24 10.00 1.79
N LEU A 55 11.18 9.42 1.25
CA LEU A 55 11.21 8.47 0.14
C LEU A 55 11.00 9.13 -1.23
N LEU A 56 10.86 10.47 -1.28
CA LEU A 56 10.83 11.19 -2.55
C LEU A 56 12.16 11.00 -3.30
N GLU A 57 12.04 10.79 -4.60
CA GLU A 57 13.20 10.70 -5.49
C GLU A 57 13.58 12.09 -6.01
N GLU A 58 14.82 12.23 -6.48
CA GLU A 58 15.34 13.50 -6.97
C GLU A 58 14.53 13.97 -8.19
N GLY A 59 14.00 15.17 -8.13
CA GLY A 59 13.15 15.77 -9.19
C GLY A 59 11.68 15.38 -9.13
N GLU A 60 11.27 14.56 -8.16
CA GLU A 60 9.86 14.19 -7.97
C GLU A 60 9.11 15.26 -7.16
N THR A 61 7.90 15.56 -7.56
CA THR A 61 7.02 16.44 -6.81
C THR A 61 6.24 15.70 -5.72
N HIS A 62 5.73 16.42 -4.73
CA HIS A 62 4.85 15.85 -3.70
C HIS A 62 3.59 15.22 -4.33
N GLU A 63 3.03 15.86 -5.36
CA GLU A 63 1.86 15.37 -6.07
C GLU A 63 2.13 14.03 -6.78
N ASP A 64 3.31 13.85 -7.33
CA ASP A 64 3.70 12.59 -7.98
C ASP A 64 3.79 11.47 -6.95
N PHE A 65 4.34 11.77 -5.76
CA PHE A 65 4.41 10.81 -4.67
C PHE A 65 3.02 10.41 -4.13
N LEU A 66 2.10 11.36 -4.01
CA LEU A 66 0.72 11.11 -3.58
C LEU A 66 -0.05 10.18 -4.52
N LYS A 67 0.32 10.14 -5.80
CA LYS A 67 -0.28 9.25 -6.81
C LYS A 67 0.26 7.82 -6.75
N LEU A 68 1.33 7.57 -5.99
CA LEU A 68 1.92 6.25 -5.89
C LEU A 68 1.01 5.27 -5.14
N PRO A 69 0.79 4.08 -5.67
CA PRO A 69 0.08 3.05 -4.94
C PRO A 69 0.93 2.57 -3.75
N PRO A 70 0.30 2.13 -2.64
CA PRO A 70 1.00 1.74 -1.41
C PRO A 70 2.10 0.68 -1.58
N ASP A 71 1.93 -0.23 -2.53
CA ASP A 71 2.95 -1.25 -2.84
C ASP A 71 4.23 -0.63 -3.43
N GLN A 72 4.13 0.43 -4.22
CA GLN A 72 5.28 1.19 -4.70
C GLN A 72 5.95 1.99 -3.57
N ILE A 73 5.17 2.56 -2.66
CA ILE A 73 5.70 3.23 -1.46
C ILE A 73 6.50 2.22 -0.62
N LEU A 74 5.98 1.01 -0.41
CA LEU A 74 6.67 -0.05 0.32
C LEU A 74 7.97 -0.51 -0.37
N LEU A 75 8.01 -0.57 -1.70
CA LEU A 75 9.25 -0.85 -2.44
C LEU A 75 10.31 0.24 -2.21
N ARG A 76 9.90 1.51 -2.24
CA ARG A 76 10.79 2.64 -1.94
C ARG A 76 11.29 2.59 -0.50
N TRP A 77 10.42 2.32 0.46
CA TRP A 77 10.77 2.15 1.86
C TRP A 77 11.79 1.03 2.06
N PHE A 78 11.56 -0.11 1.44
CA PHE A 78 12.49 -1.24 1.49
C PHE A 78 13.87 -0.82 0.96
N ASN A 79 13.88 -0.23 -0.25
CA ASN A 79 15.13 0.23 -0.89
C ASN A 79 15.83 1.36 -0.13
N TYR A 80 15.11 2.22 0.57
CA TYR A 80 15.67 3.23 1.46
C TYR A 80 16.55 2.57 2.53
N HIS A 81 16.06 1.52 3.19
CA HIS A 81 16.81 0.79 4.20
C HIS A 81 17.97 -0.01 3.61
N LEU A 82 17.80 -0.62 2.44
CA LEU A 82 18.92 -1.28 1.74
C LEU A 82 20.02 -0.29 1.39
N LYS A 83 19.68 0.89 0.90
CA LYS A 83 20.62 1.96 0.58
C LYS A 83 21.34 2.46 1.84
N ALA A 84 20.62 2.66 2.93
CA ALA A 84 21.20 3.07 4.22
C ALA A 84 22.19 2.03 4.77
N ALA A 85 21.95 0.75 4.49
CA ALA A 85 22.85 -0.35 4.83
C ALA A 85 24.07 -0.49 3.88
N HIS A 86 24.19 0.34 2.86
CA HIS A 86 25.14 0.20 1.75
C HIS A 86 25.07 -1.18 1.08
N TRP A 87 23.86 -1.74 1.00
CA TRP A 87 23.64 -3.04 0.38
C TRP A 87 23.66 -2.92 -1.15
N HIS A 88 24.29 -3.87 -1.82
CA HIS A 88 24.50 -3.82 -3.27
C HIS A 88 23.28 -4.18 -4.13
N ARG A 89 22.24 -4.75 -3.51
CA ARG A 89 20.99 -5.18 -4.20
C ARG A 89 19.87 -4.19 -3.94
N ARG A 90 18.89 -4.19 -4.87
CA ARG A 90 17.63 -3.46 -4.76
C ARG A 90 16.47 -4.44 -4.92
N VAL A 91 15.29 -4.03 -4.46
CA VAL A 91 14.02 -4.76 -4.60
C VAL A 91 13.14 -4.00 -5.58
N SER A 92 12.71 -4.67 -6.63
CA SER A 92 11.76 -4.17 -7.64
C SER A 92 10.41 -4.88 -7.58
N ASN A 93 10.35 -6.01 -6.89
CA ASN A 93 9.14 -6.83 -6.72
C ASN A 93 9.20 -7.60 -5.40
N PHE A 94 8.02 -7.98 -4.89
CA PHE A 94 7.87 -8.80 -3.70
C PHE A 94 7.80 -10.31 -4.02
N SER A 95 8.56 -10.75 -5.02
CA SER A 95 8.65 -12.17 -5.40
C SER A 95 10.11 -12.63 -5.47
N LYS A 96 10.73 -12.61 -6.64
CA LYS A 96 12.09 -13.11 -6.83
C LYS A 96 13.16 -12.34 -6.04
N ASP A 97 13.00 -11.03 -5.91
CA ASP A 97 13.98 -10.17 -5.27
C ASP A 97 14.07 -10.37 -3.75
N VAL A 98 13.09 -11.04 -3.16
CA VAL A 98 13.04 -11.31 -1.72
C VAL A 98 13.08 -12.80 -1.36
N SER A 99 13.01 -13.70 -2.37
CA SER A 99 12.83 -15.13 -2.14
C SER A 99 14.04 -15.82 -1.51
N ASP A 100 15.27 -15.35 -1.76
CA ASP A 100 16.47 -15.89 -1.14
C ASP A 100 16.74 -15.42 0.29
N GLY A 101 15.94 -14.44 0.77
CA GLY A 101 15.98 -13.91 2.13
C GLY A 101 17.11 -12.91 2.40
N GLU A 102 18.05 -12.67 1.49
CA GLU A 102 19.18 -11.75 1.75
C GLU A 102 18.67 -10.33 2.00
N ASN A 103 17.80 -9.82 1.12
CA ASN A 103 17.24 -8.47 1.27
C ASN A 103 16.42 -8.33 2.55
N TYR A 104 15.69 -9.36 2.98
CA TYR A 104 14.99 -9.36 4.26
C TYR A 104 15.93 -9.32 5.45
N THR A 105 17.05 -10.05 5.38
CA THR A 105 18.05 -10.02 6.45
C THR A 105 18.59 -8.61 6.65
N ILE A 106 18.90 -7.91 5.56
CA ILE A 106 19.39 -6.54 5.62
C ILE A 106 18.31 -5.58 6.13
N LEU A 107 17.08 -5.69 5.61
CA LEU A 107 15.95 -4.86 6.05
C LEU A 107 15.74 -4.97 7.57
N LEU A 108 15.61 -6.18 8.09
CA LEU A 108 15.39 -6.41 9.53
C LEU A 108 16.55 -5.87 10.37
N SER A 109 17.80 -6.03 9.91
CA SER A 109 18.98 -5.49 10.60
C SER A 109 19.04 -3.96 10.61
N GLN A 110 18.36 -3.27 9.67
CA GLN A 110 18.23 -1.82 9.67
C GLN A 110 17.09 -1.34 10.56
N ILE A 111 15.97 -2.06 10.57
CA ILE A 111 14.79 -1.71 11.35
C ILE A 111 15.07 -1.87 12.87
N LYS A 112 15.69 -2.99 13.26
CA LYS A 112 15.95 -3.35 14.66
C LYS A 112 17.33 -4.01 14.79
N PRO A 113 18.41 -3.24 14.73
CA PRO A 113 19.78 -3.79 14.79
C PRO A 113 20.09 -4.53 16.10
N ASP A 114 19.43 -4.14 17.21
CA ASP A 114 19.63 -4.77 18.51
C ASP A 114 19.05 -6.18 18.61
N GLN A 115 18.06 -6.52 17.77
CA GLN A 115 17.33 -7.79 17.80
C GLN A 115 17.48 -8.61 16.53
N CYS A 116 17.90 -7.98 15.44
CA CYS A 116 18.01 -8.59 14.13
C CYS A 116 19.43 -8.47 13.58
N ASP A 117 20.22 -9.51 13.75
CA ASP A 117 21.58 -9.59 13.20
C ASP A 117 21.59 -10.05 11.73
N ARG A 118 22.76 -10.04 11.12
CA ARG A 118 23.00 -10.48 9.73
C ARG A 118 23.45 -11.95 9.62
N ALA A 119 23.36 -12.75 10.68
CA ALA A 119 23.75 -14.16 10.65
C ALA A 119 23.02 -15.00 9.59
N PRO A 120 21.75 -14.72 9.22
CA PRO A 120 21.09 -15.46 8.14
C PRO A 120 21.85 -15.42 6.80
N LEU A 121 22.67 -14.40 6.53
CA LEU A 121 23.48 -14.34 5.30
C LEU A 121 24.54 -15.46 5.23
N GLN A 122 24.96 -16.02 6.36
CA GLN A 122 25.94 -17.10 6.42
C GLN A 122 25.30 -18.48 6.20
N GLN A 123 23.98 -18.58 6.30
CA GLN A 123 23.26 -19.84 6.13
C GLN A 123 23.12 -20.16 4.64
N GLN A 124 23.65 -21.29 4.19
CA GLN A 124 23.62 -21.74 2.79
C GLN A 124 22.30 -22.39 2.41
N ASP A 125 21.69 -23.11 3.34
CA ASP A 125 20.37 -23.69 3.14
C ASP A 125 19.31 -22.59 3.17
N LEU A 126 18.61 -22.38 2.05
CA LEU A 126 17.65 -21.30 1.89
C LEU A 126 16.42 -21.46 2.81
N LEU A 127 15.99 -22.70 3.09
CA LEU A 127 14.87 -22.95 3.99
C LEU A 127 15.24 -22.61 5.43
N ALA A 128 16.42 -23.03 5.85
CA ALA A 128 16.98 -22.70 7.17
C ALA A 128 17.22 -21.19 7.29
N ARG A 129 17.74 -20.54 6.24
CA ARG A 129 17.89 -19.09 6.20
C ARG A 129 16.54 -18.37 6.39
N ALA A 130 15.51 -18.78 5.64
CA ALA A 130 14.17 -18.21 5.75
C ALA A 130 13.60 -18.39 7.17
N GLU A 131 13.76 -19.54 7.79
CA GLU A 131 13.35 -19.76 9.18
C GLU A 131 14.11 -18.85 10.15
N MET A 132 15.43 -18.70 10.00
CA MET A 132 16.21 -17.75 10.80
C MET A 132 15.73 -16.31 10.67
N ILE A 133 15.34 -15.89 9.47
CA ILE A 133 14.77 -14.54 9.22
C ILE A 133 13.44 -14.39 9.95
N LEU A 134 12.55 -15.39 9.82
CA LEU A 134 11.25 -15.35 10.47
C LEU A 134 11.33 -15.42 12.01
N GLN A 135 12.34 -16.06 12.58
CA GLN A 135 12.63 -16.02 14.02
C GLN A 135 13.02 -14.60 14.47
N ARG A 136 13.78 -13.86 13.67
CA ARG A 136 14.10 -12.45 13.95
C ARG A 136 12.88 -11.56 13.81
N ALA A 137 12.05 -11.82 12.81
CA ALA A 137 10.77 -11.14 12.69
C ALA A 137 9.84 -11.43 13.88
N ASP A 138 9.88 -12.64 14.44
CA ASP A 138 9.15 -13.03 15.65
C ASP A 138 9.62 -12.25 16.88
N ALA A 139 10.93 -12.11 17.06
CA ALA A 139 11.53 -11.35 18.15
C ALA A 139 11.05 -9.87 18.19
N ILE A 140 10.70 -9.31 17.05
CA ILE A 140 10.16 -7.93 16.92
C ILE A 140 8.63 -7.90 16.77
N GLY A 141 7.93 -9.02 16.98
CA GLY A 141 6.47 -9.14 16.90
C GLY A 141 5.89 -9.12 15.47
N CYS A 142 6.71 -9.41 14.46
CA CYS A 142 6.34 -9.28 13.05
C CYS A 142 6.26 -10.59 12.27
N ARG A 143 6.31 -11.76 12.94
CA ARG A 143 6.17 -13.07 12.26
C ARG A 143 4.72 -13.32 11.88
N LYS A 144 4.29 -12.74 10.76
CA LYS A 144 2.95 -12.93 10.19
C LYS A 144 3.02 -13.11 8.68
N TYR A 145 2.03 -13.76 8.12
CA TYR A 145 1.77 -13.96 6.68
C TYR A 145 2.76 -14.87 5.95
N LEU A 146 4.03 -14.94 6.35
CA LEU A 146 5.05 -15.76 5.70
C LEU A 146 5.37 -17.02 6.48
N THR A 147 5.58 -18.09 5.72
CA THR A 147 6.31 -19.30 6.14
C THR A 147 7.62 -19.38 5.36
N PRO A 148 8.61 -20.17 5.81
CA PRO A 148 9.84 -20.34 5.03
C PRO A 148 9.58 -20.77 3.60
N GLY A 149 8.69 -21.74 3.38
CA GLY A 149 8.32 -22.22 2.05
C GLY A 149 7.65 -21.16 1.17
N SER A 150 6.77 -20.33 1.73
CA SER A 150 6.12 -19.25 0.96
C SER A 150 7.06 -18.09 0.64
N MET A 151 8.06 -17.84 1.47
CA MET A 151 9.14 -16.88 1.17
C MET A 151 9.96 -17.37 -0.02
N LEU A 152 10.45 -18.62 0.01
CA LEU A 152 11.24 -19.20 -1.08
C LEU A 152 10.44 -19.31 -2.38
N ALA A 153 9.16 -19.61 -2.30
CA ALA A 153 8.27 -19.65 -3.45
C ALA A 153 8.07 -18.26 -4.08
N GLY A 154 8.51 -17.19 -3.40
CA GLY A 154 8.34 -15.83 -3.88
C GLY A 154 6.88 -15.42 -4.05
N ASN A 155 5.99 -15.84 -3.14
CA ASN A 155 4.57 -15.50 -3.21
C ASN A 155 4.39 -13.99 -3.03
N PRO A 156 4.01 -13.24 -4.09
CA PRO A 156 4.01 -11.78 -4.04
C PRO A 156 2.98 -11.21 -3.05
N LYS A 157 1.84 -11.88 -2.87
CA LYS A 157 0.80 -11.44 -1.94
C LYS A 157 1.25 -11.57 -0.50
N LEU A 158 1.79 -12.72 -0.13
CA LEU A 158 2.25 -12.96 1.24
C LEU A 158 3.47 -12.13 1.60
N ASN A 159 4.41 -11.95 0.66
CA ASN A 159 5.56 -11.06 0.85
C ASN A 159 5.12 -9.60 0.98
N LEU A 160 4.19 -9.10 0.15
CA LEU A 160 3.62 -7.76 0.30
C LEU A 160 2.96 -7.58 1.67
N ALA A 161 2.16 -8.55 2.12
CA ALA A 161 1.50 -8.50 3.42
C ALA A 161 2.51 -8.46 4.58
N PHE A 162 3.58 -9.23 4.48
CA PHE A 162 4.66 -9.25 5.47
C PHE A 162 5.38 -7.90 5.53
N VAL A 163 5.75 -7.33 4.38
CA VAL A 163 6.44 -6.02 4.30
C VAL A 163 5.54 -4.90 4.79
N ALA A 164 4.26 -4.90 4.43
CA ALA A 164 3.29 -3.93 4.93
C ALA A 164 3.12 -4.02 6.45
N HIS A 165 3.10 -5.22 7.00
CA HIS A 165 3.05 -5.42 8.44
C HIS A 165 4.32 -4.95 9.16
N LEU A 166 5.50 -5.18 8.57
CA LEU A 166 6.77 -4.64 9.06
C LEU A 166 6.73 -3.12 9.11
N PHE A 167 6.32 -2.47 8.01
CA PHE A 167 6.21 -1.01 7.94
C PHE A 167 5.23 -0.47 8.98
N ASN A 168 4.03 -1.04 9.08
CA ASN A 168 3.01 -0.58 10.02
C ASN A 168 3.43 -0.74 11.50
N THR A 169 4.30 -1.71 11.80
CA THR A 169 4.80 -1.95 13.16
C THR A 169 6.06 -1.12 13.43
N TRP A 170 6.95 -1.03 12.47
CA TRP A 170 8.26 -0.40 12.59
C TRP A 170 8.59 0.39 11.31
N PRO A 171 8.03 1.60 11.11
CA PRO A 171 8.37 2.43 9.95
C PRO A 171 9.87 2.75 9.87
N SER A 172 10.51 2.95 11.02
CA SER A 172 11.96 3.18 11.17
C SER A 172 12.50 4.25 10.21
N LEU A 173 11.68 5.29 10.00
CA LEU A 173 12.04 6.53 9.32
C LEU A 173 12.17 7.62 10.38
N GLU A 174 13.17 8.50 10.23
CA GLU A 174 13.31 9.62 11.13
C GLU A 174 12.13 10.60 10.97
N PRO A 175 11.53 11.06 12.06
CA PRO A 175 10.47 12.07 11.99
C PRO A 175 10.92 13.30 11.21
N LEU A 176 10.00 13.91 10.47
CA LEU A 176 10.22 15.22 9.86
C LEU A 176 9.81 16.30 10.87
N GLN A 177 10.72 17.22 11.17
CA GLN A 177 10.44 18.34 12.08
C GLN A 177 9.49 19.37 11.44
N ASP A 178 9.56 19.53 10.10
CA ASP A 178 8.77 20.47 9.32
C ASP A 178 8.11 19.73 8.15
N ALA A 179 7.23 18.78 8.44
CA ALA A 179 6.45 18.15 7.37
C ALA A 179 5.51 19.21 6.75
N PRO A 180 5.53 19.39 5.43
CA PRO A 180 4.56 20.27 4.79
C PRO A 180 3.14 19.76 5.11
N PRO A 181 2.17 20.67 5.34
CA PRO A 181 0.80 20.25 5.54
C PRO A 181 0.37 19.41 4.33
N VAL A 182 -0.12 18.22 4.60
CA VAL A 182 -0.73 17.40 3.57
C VAL A 182 -2.06 18.07 3.26
N GLU A 183 -2.11 18.90 2.22
CA GLU A 183 -3.38 19.33 1.66
C GLU A 183 -4.15 18.06 1.29
N GLU A 184 -5.41 17.98 1.66
CA GLU A 184 -6.25 16.82 1.34
C GLU A 184 -6.40 16.74 -0.17
N PHE A 185 -5.47 16.04 -0.81
CA PHE A 185 -5.58 15.65 -2.20
C PHE A 185 -6.54 14.46 -2.23
N ASP A 186 -7.82 14.76 -2.30
CA ASP A 186 -8.85 13.76 -2.55
C ASP A 186 -8.83 13.41 -4.05
N ALA A 187 -7.92 12.52 -4.43
CA ALA A 187 -7.80 12.06 -5.82
C ALA A 187 -9.09 11.40 -6.34
N GLU A 188 -9.92 10.86 -5.44
CA GLU A 188 -11.22 10.28 -5.77
C GLU A 188 -12.25 11.40 -5.93
N GLY A 189 -12.30 12.35 -5.01
CA GLY A 189 -13.18 13.52 -5.09
C GLY A 189 -12.85 14.45 -6.26
N GLU A 190 -11.58 14.69 -6.56
CA GLU A 190 -11.19 15.46 -7.76
C GLU A 190 -11.53 14.74 -9.07
N ARG A 191 -11.38 13.42 -9.12
CA ARG A 191 -11.76 12.64 -10.30
C ARG A 191 -13.28 12.67 -10.51
N GLU A 192 -14.07 12.50 -9.46
CA GLU A 192 -15.51 12.61 -9.51
C GLU A 192 -15.95 14.04 -9.87
N ALA A 193 -15.40 15.05 -9.22
CA ALA A 193 -15.66 16.44 -9.52
C ALA A 193 -15.39 16.76 -10.98
N ARG A 194 -14.27 16.25 -11.54
CA ARG A 194 -13.94 16.43 -12.96
C ARG A 194 -14.94 15.75 -13.90
N VAL A 195 -15.38 14.54 -13.55
CA VAL A 195 -16.39 13.81 -14.33
C VAL A 195 -17.73 14.58 -14.32
N PHE A 196 -18.17 15.05 -13.15
CA PHE A 196 -19.39 15.84 -13.01
C PHE A 196 -19.29 17.20 -13.70
N THR A 197 -18.14 17.87 -13.63
CA THR A 197 -17.89 19.12 -14.36
C THR A 197 -18.03 18.92 -15.87
N LEU A 198 -17.41 17.86 -16.41
CA LEU A 198 -17.51 17.54 -17.85
C LEU A 198 -18.95 17.18 -18.24
N TRP A 199 -19.65 16.43 -17.41
CA TRP A 199 -21.05 16.07 -17.64
C TRP A 199 -21.95 17.30 -17.65
N LEU A 200 -21.86 18.18 -16.65
CA LEU A 200 -22.65 19.43 -16.60
C LEU A 200 -22.36 20.32 -17.82
N ASN A 201 -21.09 20.47 -18.19
CA ASN A 201 -20.75 21.26 -19.39
C ASN A 201 -21.23 20.61 -20.70
N SER A 202 -21.40 19.29 -20.74
CA SER A 202 -21.99 18.60 -21.89
C SER A 202 -23.49 18.89 -22.07
N LEU A 203 -24.16 19.35 -21.00
CA LEU A 203 -25.56 19.79 -21.04
C LEU A 203 -25.74 21.26 -21.49
N ASP A 204 -24.66 21.93 -21.86
CA ASP A 204 -24.66 23.33 -22.33
C ASP A 204 -25.28 24.30 -21.31
N VAL A 205 -24.95 24.12 -20.01
CA VAL A 205 -25.35 25.03 -18.94
C VAL A 205 -24.58 26.36 -19.01
N GLN A 206 -25.21 27.45 -18.60
CA GLN A 206 -24.62 28.80 -18.64
C GLN A 206 -24.72 29.46 -17.23
N PRO A 207 -23.62 29.98 -16.68
CA PRO A 207 -22.22 29.89 -17.21
C PRO A 207 -21.67 28.47 -17.15
N GLY A 208 -20.66 28.17 -17.94
CA GLY A 208 -19.99 26.88 -17.89
C GLY A 208 -19.33 26.63 -16.53
N VAL A 209 -19.24 25.35 -16.11
CA VAL A 209 -18.68 24.94 -14.83
C VAL A 209 -17.16 24.78 -14.96
N PHE A 210 -16.41 25.46 -14.12
CA PHE A 210 -14.95 25.37 -14.01
C PHE A 210 -14.51 24.80 -12.66
N ASN A 211 -15.16 25.24 -11.57
CA ASN A 211 -14.99 24.71 -10.23
C ASN A 211 -16.33 24.17 -9.72
N LEU A 212 -16.47 22.85 -9.72
CA LEU A 212 -17.75 22.19 -9.39
C LEU A 212 -18.36 22.71 -8.09
N PHE A 213 -17.57 22.78 -7.03
CA PHE A 213 -18.06 23.10 -5.70
C PHE A 213 -18.39 24.60 -5.50
N GLU A 214 -17.66 25.48 -6.19
CA GLU A 214 -17.90 26.92 -6.13
C GLU A 214 -19.05 27.31 -7.05
N ASP A 215 -19.06 26.81 -8.28
CA ASP A 215 -20.00 27.21 -9.32
C ASP A 215 -21.42 26.67 -9.08
N LEU A 216 -21.57 25.61 -8.27
CA LEU A 216 -22.88 25.04 -7.94
C LEU A 216 -23.51 25.62 -6.67
N LYS A 217 -22.82 26.50 -5.93
CA LYS A 217 -23.30 27.02 -4.63
C LYS A 217 -24.64 27.75 -4.71
N ASP A 218 -24.92 28.45 -5.79
CA ASP A 218 -26.16 29.20 -5.98
C ASP A 218 -27.33 28.34 -6.52
N GLY A 219 -27.06 27.09 -6.91
CA GLY A 219 -28.04 26.14 -7.42
C GLY A 219 -28.53 26.39 -8.85
N ASN A 220 -28.17 27.51 -9.49
CA ASN A 220 -28.66 27.88 -10.82
C ASN A 220 -28.28 26.86 -11.89
N ILE A 221 -27.04 26.40 -11.87
CA ILE A 221 -26.53 25.41 -12.83
C ILE A 221 -27.23 24.05 -12.62
N LEU A 222 -27.50 23.67 -11.35
CA LEU A 222 -28.26 22.46 -11.04
C LEU A 222 -29.66 22.53 -11.59
N LEU A 223 -30.36 23.64 -11.41
CA LEU A 223 -31.71 23.84 -11.97
C LEU A 223 -31.70 23.74 -13.50
N GLN A 224 -30.73 24.37 -14.16
CA GLN A 224 -30.61 24.26 -15.62
C GLN A 224 -30.35 22.81 -16.08
N SER A 225 -29.61 22.01 -15.30
CA SER A 225 -29.30 20.61 -15.65
C SER A 225 -30.53 19.69 -15.55
N PHE A 226 -31.57 20.07 -14.76
CA PHE A 226 -32.83 19.33 -14.69
C PHE A 226 -33.80 19.67 -15.84
N ASP A 227 -33.58 20.80 -16.51
CA ASP A 227 -34.41 21.24 -17.64
C ASP A 227 -33.90 20.72 -19.00
N LYS A 228 -32.77 20.00 -19.00
CA LYS A 228 -32.12 19.40 -20.18
C LYS A 228 -32.28 17.91 -20.26
#